data_325360084be71f35a5c6e105d89e8ddd
#
_entry.id   325360084be71f35a5c6e105d89e8ddd
#
_cell.length_a   1.000
_cell.length_b   1.000
_cell.length_c   1.000
_cell.angle_alpha   90.00
_cell.angle_beta   90.00
_cell.angle_gamma   90.00
#
_symmetry.space_group_name_H-M   'P 1'
#
loop_
_entity.id
_entity.type
_entity.pdbx_description
1 polymer ?
#
loop_
_entity_poly.entity_id
_entity_poly.type
_entity_poly.pdbx_seq_one_letter_code
_entity_poly.pdbx_strand_id
1 'polypeptide(L)'
;MNARRYDAVLFDLLTALLDSWALWTEVAGDPRAARRWRERYLALTFSTGRYVPYESLVARAATAEDLDPALAQRLTQAYGQLRPWPEAPRVLAAIAAAMPIGTVTNCSDELGHQAADLVGVPFEVTVTAQSAGA
;
A
#
# COMPACT_ATOMS: atom_id res chain seq x y z
N MET A 1 -26.48 -3.14 26.94
CA MET A 1 -25.76 -2.40 25.89
C MET A 1 -24.26 -2.56 26.12
N ASN A 2 -23.56 -3.19 25.19
CA ASN A 2 -22.09 -3.20 25.28
C ASN A 2 -21.59 -1.81 24.86
N ALA A 3 -20.86 -1.15 25.76
CA ALA A 3 -20.15 0.06 25.41
C ALA A 3 -19.19 -0.26 24.25
N ARG A 4 -19.12 0.62 23.25
CA ARG A 4 -18.12 0.49 22.17
C ARG A 4 -16.73 0.42 22.80
N ARG A 5 -15.98 -0.59 22.45
CA ARG A 5 -14.62 -0.78 22.94
C ARG A 5 -13.61 0.10 22.20
N TYR A 6 -13.98 0.54 20.99
CA TYR A 6 -13.14 1.33 20.09
C TYR A 6 -13.94 2.45 19.45
N ASP A 7 -13.29 3.58 19.20
CA ASP A 7 -13.90 4.79 18.62
C ASP A 7 -13.64 4.93 17.12
N ALA A 8 -12.64 4.25 16.60
CA ALA A 8 -12.26 4.25 15.18
C ALA A 8 -11.46 3.00 14.83
N VAL A 9 -11.32 2.73 13.53
CA VAL A 9 -10.47 1.65 13.01
C VAL A 9 -9.52 2.21 11.96
N LEU A 10 -8.24 1.92 12.12
CA LEU A 10 -7.20 2.20 11.13
C LEU A 10 -6.77 0.91 10.45
N PHE A 11 -6.67 0.95 9.14
CA PHE A 11 -6.26 -0.18 8.31
C PHE A 11 -4.92 0.09 7.65
N ASP A 12 -4.06 -0.92 7.57
CA ASP A 12 -3.06 -0.98 6.53
C ASP A 12 -3.75 -1.10 5.16
N LEU A 13 -3.10 -0.66 4.09
CA LEU A 13 -3.74 -0.51 2.79
C LEU A 13 -3.29 -1.55 1.77
N LEU A 14 -2.01 -1.50 1.40
CA LEU A 14 -1.53 -2.13 0.16
C LEU A 14 -1.53 -3.65 0.16
N THR A 15 -1.57 -4.31 1.30
CA THR A 15 -1.67 -5.77 1.40
C THR A 15 -2.92 -6.18 2.15
N ALA A 16 -3.32 -5.40 3.15
CA ALA A 16 -4.49 -5.73 3.97
C ALA A 16 -5.80 -5.57 3.20
N LEU A 17 -5.94 -4.54 2.36
CA LEU A 17 -7.18 -4.21 1.65
C LEU A 17 -7.09 -4.42 0.14
N LEU A 18 -5.90 -4.31 -0.44
CA LEU A 18 -5.65 -4.42 -1.87
C LEU A 18 -4.71 -5.60 -2.17
N ASP A 19 -4.94 -6.28 -3.30
CA ASP A 19 -4.05 -7.33 -3.79
C ASP A 19 -2.85 -6.72 -4.52
N SER A 20 -1.93 -6.15 -3.76
CA SER A 20 -0.72 -5.58 -4.32
C SER A 20 0.29 -6.63 -4.79
N TRP A 21 0.23 -7.86 -4.27
CA TRP A 21 1.09 -8.94 -4.74
C TRP A 21 0.84 -9.30 -6.20
N ALA A 22 -0.41 -9.30 -6.64
CA ALA A 22 -0.75 -9.52 -8.04
C ALA A 22 -0.10 -8.47 -8.95
N LEU A 23 -0.16 -7.20 -8.57
CA LEU A 23 0.46 -6.11 -9.33
C LEU A 23 1.99 -6.24 -9.41
N TRP A 24 2.66 -6.50 -8.29
CA TRP A 24 4.11 -6.69 -8.25
C TRP A 24 4.54 -7.87 -9.11
N THR A 25 3.78 -8.97 -9.08
CA THR A 25 4.03 -10.17 -9.87
C THR A 25 3.89 -9.88 -11.37
N GLU A 26 2.84 -9.18 -11.76
CA GLU A 26 2.60 -8.80 -13.16
C GLU A 26 3.73 -7.91 -13.70
N VAL A 27 4.12 -6.89 -12.95
CA VAL A 27 5.18 -5.97 -13.36
C VAL A 27 6.54 -6.64 -13.42
N ALA A 28 6.88 -7.50 -12.48
CA ALA A 28 8.15 -8.25 -12.48
C ALA A 28 8.17 -9.38 -13.51
N GLY A 29 7.01 -9.88 -13.92
CA GLY A 29 6.88 -11.00 -14.87
C GLY A 29 7.16 -12.38 -14.29
N ASP A 30 7.54 -12.46 -13.02
CA ASP A 30 7.83 -13.71 -12.31
C ASP A 30 7.52 -13.57 -10.81
N PRO A 31 6.76 -14.50 -10.21
CA PRO A 31 6.40 -14.42 -8.80
C PRO A 31 7.59 -14.44 -7.83
N ARG A 32 8.63 -15.19 -8.15
CA ARG A 32 9.83 -15.28 -7.30
C ARG A 32 10.63 -13.98 -7.33
N ALA A 33 10.77 -13.39 -8.50
CA ALA A 33 11.43 -12.09 -8.66
C ALA A 33 10.64 -11.00 -7.94
N ALA A 34 9.33 -10.97 -8.10
CA ALA A 34 8.43 -10.03 -7.42
C ALA A 34 8.58 -10.12 -5.90
N ARG A 35 8.63 -11.33 -5.37
CA ARG A 35 8.78 -11.57 -3.93
C ARG A 35 10.11 -11.02 -3.40
N ARG A 36 11.24 -11.39 -4.02
CA ARG A 36 12.56 -10.89 -3.63
C ARG A 36 12.63 -9.37 -3.70
N TRP A 37 12.11 -8.80 -4.78
CA TRP A 37 12.07 -7.36 -5.00
C TRP A 37 11.29 -6.64 -3.89
N ARG A 38 10.09 -7.12 -3.58
CA ARG A 38 9.26 -6.52 -2.54
C ARG A 38 9.85 -6.69 -1.14
N GLU A 39 10.38 -7.86 -0.82
CA GLU A 39 11.07 -8.11 0.46
C GLU A 39 12.27 -7.17 0.63
N ARG A 40 13.04 -6.95 -0.44
CA ARG A 40 14.14 -5.97 -0.43
C ARG A 40 13.63 -4.54 -0.23
N TYR A 41 12.58 -4.16 -0.92
CA TYR A 41 11.94 -2.85 -0.73
C TYR A 41 11.52 -2.63 0.73
N LEU A 42 10.86 -3.59 1.35
CA LEU A 42 10.44 -3.50 2.75
C LEU A 42 11.65 -3.36 3.70
N ALA A 43 12.71 -4.13 3.48
CA ALA A 43 13.92 -4.03 4.28
C ALA A 43 14.58 -2.64 4.17
N LEU A 44 14.62 -2.07 2.97
CA LEU A 44 15.12 -0.71 2.75
C LEU A 44 14.22 0.33 3.44
N THR A 45 12.91 0.19 3.30
CA THR A 45 11.93 1.10 3.92
C THR A 45 12.10 1.17 5.43
N PHE A 46 12.18 0.02 6.09
CA PHE A 46 12.32 -0.03 7.55
C PHE A 46 13.67 0.47 8.08
N SER A 47 14.66 0.63 7.23
CA SER A 47 15.99 1.08 7.61
C SER A 47 16.22 2.59 7.42
N THR A 48 15.30 3.33 6.82
CA THR A 48 15.53 4.73 6.46
C THR A 48 15.51 5.69 7.65
N GLY A 49 14.70 5.41 8.66
CA GLY A 49 14.52 6.28 9.83
C GLY A 49 13.84 7.62 9.55
N ARG A 50 13.54 7.91 8.29
CA ARG A 50 12.82 9.09 7.81
C ARG A 50 12.20 8.78 6.47
N TYR A 51 11.26 9.62 6.03
CA TYR A 51 10.66 9.44 4.71
C TYR A 51 11.72 9.55 3.59
N VAL A 52 11.71 8.56 2.73
CA VAL A 52 12.40 8.55 1.44
C VAL A 52 11.34 8.23 0.38
N PRO A 53 11.35 8.90 -0.79
CA PRO A 53 10.33 8.64 -1.81
C PRO A 53 10.20 7.15 -2.13
N TYR A 54 8.96 6.69 -2.14
CA TYR A 54 8.60 5.29 -2.41
C TYR A 54 9.25 4.78 -3.70
N GLU A 55 9.14 5.57 -4.76
CA GLU A 55 9.66 5.23 -6.09
C GLU A 55 11.19 5.00 -6.07
N SER A 56 11.90 5.81 -5.28
CA SER A 56 13.35 5.67 -5.11
C SER A 56 13.72 4.37 -4.40
N LEU A 57 12.98 4.00 -3.36
CA LEU A 57 13.21 2.77 -2.60
C LEU A 57 12.88 1.53 -3.45
N VAL A 58 11.80 1.59 -4.22
CA VAL A 58 11.39 0.52 -5.13
C VAL A 58 12.44 0.31 -6.23
N ALA A 59 12.99 1.39 -6.81
CA ALA A 59 14.05 1.31 -7.81
C ALA A 59 15.36 0.75 -7.23
N ARG A 60 15.75 1.21 -6.05
CA ARG A 60 16.94 0.71 -5.34
C ARG A 60 16.81 -0.78 -5.01
N ALA A 61 15.63 -1.21 -4.61
CA ALA A 61 15.35 -2.61 -4.33
C ALA A 61 15.46 -3.48 -5.60
N ALA A 62 14.97 -2.99 -6.74
CA ALA A 62 15.11 -3.68 -8.02
C ALA A 62 16.58 -3.88 -8.38
N THR A 63 17.38 -2.82 -8.32
CA THR A 63 18.82 -2.89 -8.57
C THR A 63 19.53 -3.87 -7.63
N ALA A 64 19.18 -3.87 -6.34
CA ALA A 64 19.77 -4.78 -5.35
C ALA A 64 19.45 -6.26 -5.61
N GLU A 65 18.37 -6.54 -6.32
CA GLU A 65 17.95 -7.91 -6.70
C GLU A 65 18.28 -8.24 -8.16
N ASP A 66 19.19 -7.49 -8.79
CA ASP A 66 19.61 -7.65 -10.19
C ASP A 66 18.45 -7.56 -11.19
N LEU A 67 17.44 -6.75 -10.85
CA LEU A 67 16.32 -6.44 -11.73
C LEU A 67 16.49 -5.05 -12.36
N ASP A 68 15.82 -4.84 -13.50
CA ASP A 68 15.80 -3.54 -14.16
C ASP A 68 15.13 -2.48 -13.25
N PRO A 69 15.84 -1.39 -12.86
CA PRO A 69 15.26 -0.33 -12.05
C PRO A 69 14.07 0.39 -12.72
N ALA A 70 13.92 0.30 -14.04
CA ALA A 70 12.76 0.82 -14.76
C ALA A 70 11.43 0.11 -14.36
N LEU A 71 11.51 -1.06 -13.73
CA LEU A 71 10.34 -1.72 -13.16
C LEU A 71 9.65 -0.87 -12.11
N ALA A 72 10.38 -0.03 -11.38
CA ALA A 72 9.79 0.90 -10.40
C ALA A 72 8.81 1.87 -11.07
N GLN A 73 9.20 2.45 -12.20
CA GLN A 73 8.31 3.33 -12.96
C GLN A 73 7.09 2.58 -13.50
N ARG A 74 7.29 1.36 -14.01
CA ARG A 74 6.17 0.52 -14.48
C ARG A 74 5.20 0.19 -13.34
N LEU A 75 5.72 -0.10 -12.15
CA LEU A 75 4.90 -0.37 -10.97
C LEU A 75 4.04 0.84 -10.62
N THR A 76 4.63 2.04 -10.53
CA THR A 76 3.88 3.26 -10.19
C THR A 76 2.86 3.62 -11.25
N GLN A 77 3.18 3.46 -12.53
CA GLN A 77 2.24 3.70 -13.63
C GLN A 77 1.07 2.70 -13.61
N ALA A 78 1.28 1.50 -13.09
CA ALA A 78 0.26 0.46 -13.02
C ALA A 78 -0.58 0.50 -11.73
N TYR A 79 -0.34 1.45 -10.82
CA TYR A 79 -1.03 1.52 -9.53
C TYR A 79 -2.56 1.58 -9.65
N GLY A 80 -3.08 2.19 -10.69
CA GLY A 80 -4.51 2.22 -10.97
C GLY A 80 -5.13 0.84 -11.25
N GLN A 81 -4.32 -0.18 -11.46
CA GLN A 81 -4.76 -1.57 -11.66
C GLN A 81 -4.91 -2.36 -10.35
N LEU A 82 -4.50 -1.79 -9.20
CA LEU A 82 -4.73 -2.41 -7.90
C LEU A 82 -6.22 -2.74 -7.71
N ARG A 83 -6.48 -3.91 -7.15
CA ARG A 83 -7.84 -4.37 -6.86
C ARG A 83 -7.99 -4.66 -5.38
N PRO A 84 -9.11 -4.25 -4.76
CA PRO A 84 -9.41 -4.67 -3.40
C PRO A 84 -9.66 -6.19 -3.34
N TRP A 85 -9.34 -6.77 -2.18
CA TRP A 85 -9.81 -8.12 -1.90
C TRP A 85 -11.34 -8.15 -2.05
N PRO A 86 -11.92 -9.23 -2.59
CA PRO A 86 -13.35 -9.25 -2.94
C PRO A 86 -14.30 -8.88 -1.80
N GLU A 87 -13.93 -9.25 -0.57
CA GLU A 87 -14.73 -8.97 0.64
C GLU A 87 -14.49 -7.57 1.24
N ALA A 88 -13.37 -6.92 0.91
CA ALA A 88 -12.94 -5.70 1.59
C ALA A 88 -13.97 -4.56 1.50
N PRO A 89 -14.54 -4.20 0.34
CA PRO A 89 -15.50 -3.10 0.28
C PRO A 89 -16.73 -3.33 1.15
N ARG A 90 -17.24 -4.55 1.19
CA ARG A 90 -18.42 -4.90 2.00
C ARG A 90 -18.14 -4.83 3.48
N VAL A 91 -17.01 -5.37 3.92
CA VAL A 91 -16.59 -5.36 5.32
C VAL A 91 -16.33 -3.93 5.80
N LEU A 92 -15.61 -3.14 5.00
CA LEU A 92 -15.33 -1.74 5.31
C LEU A 92 -16.59 -0.88 5.38
N ALA A 93 -17.53 -1.07 4.47
CA ALA A 93 -18.81 -0.37 4.52
C ALA A 93 -19.60 -0.68 5.82
N ALA A 94 -19.59 -1.94 6.26
CA ALA A 94 -20.23 -2.34 7.51
C ALA A 94 -19.56 -1.69 8.74
N ILE A 95 -18.23 -1.63 8.77
CA ILE A 95 -17.49 -0.98 9.86
C ILE A 95 -17.72 0.54 9.84
N ALA A 96 -17.64 1.15 8.66
CA ALA A 96 -17.85 2.60 8.50
C ALA A 96 -19.25 3.06 8.91
N ALA A 97 -20.26 2.21 8.80
CA ALA A 97 -21.60 2.50 9.30
C ALA A 97 -21.66 2.57 10.83
N ALA A 98 -20.71 1.95 11.53
CA ALA A 98 -20.67 1.90 12.98
C ALA A 98 -19.65 2.87 13.60
N MET A 99 -18.55 3.15 12.92
CA MET A 99 -17.48 4.03 13.44
C MET A 99 -16.60 4.55 12.30
N PRO A 100 -15.85 5.66 12.53
CA PRO A 100 -14.91 6.18 11.55
C PRO A 100 -13.85 5.15 11.16
N ILE A 101 -13.49 5.13 9.88
CA ILE A 101 -12.38 4.33 9.36
C ILE A 101 -11.31 5.22 8.74
N GLY A 102 -10.07 4.85 8.90
CA GLY A 102 -8.92 5.49 8.28
C GLY A 102 -7.94 4.46 7.76
N THR A 103 -6.96 4.91 7.00
CA THR A 103 -5.88 4.06 6.52
C THR A 103 -4.51 4.70 6.74
N VAL A 104 -3.52 3.85 6.99
CA VAL A 104 -2.11 4.21 7.15
C VAL A 104 -1.30 3.38 6.17
N THR A 105 -0.46 4.00 5.36
CA THR A 105 0.28 3.29 4.32
C THR A 105 1.70 3.81 4.12
N ASN A 106 2.64 2.90 3.90
CA ASN A 106 4.03 3.20 3.53
C ASN A 106 4.11 3.58 2.05
N CYS A 107 3.68 4.79 1.71
CA CYS A 107 3.64 5.24 0.33
C CYS A 107 3.85 6.75 0.24
N SER A 108 4.07 7.25 -0.98
CA SER A 108 3.95 8.68 -1.27
C SER A 108 2.50 9.15 -1.15
N ASP A 109 2.28 10.45 -1.01
CA ASP A 109 0.93 11.01 -0.94
C ASP A 109 0.13 10.66 -2.20
N GLU A 110 0.71 10.88 -3.37
CA GLU A 110 0.04 10.63 -4.65
C GLU A 110 -0.41 9.17 -4.78
N LEU A 111 0.51 8.23 -4.61
CA LEU A 111 0.20 6.79 -4.76
C LEU A 111 -0.66 6.26 -3.62
N GLY A 112 -0.44 6.73 -2.41
CA GLY A 112 -1.23 6.32 -1.25
C GLY A 112 -2.70 6.74 -1.36
N HIS A 113 -2.96 7.98 -1.77
CA HIS A 113 -4.32 8.45 -2.01
C HIS A 113 -4.98 7.76 -3.20
N GLN A 114 -4.24 7.55 -4.30
CA GLN A 114 -4.73 6.78 -5.44
C GLN A 114 -5.14 5.36 -5.03
N ALA A 115 -4.31 4.68 -4.27
CA ALA A 115 -4.59 3.33 -3.80
C ALA A 115 -5.80 3.31 -2.85
N ALA A 116 -5.91 4.27 -1.93
CA ALA A 116 -7.04 4.37 -1.02
C ALA A 116 -8.38 4.54 -1.76
N ASP A 117 -8.39 5.34 -2.82
CA ASP A 117 -9.59 5.56 -3.64
C ASP A 117 -10.06 4.28 -4.35
N LEU A 118 -9.13 3.37 -4.67
CA LEU A 118 -9.45 2.10 -5.34
C LEU A 118 -10.17 1.09 -4.43
N VAL A 119 -10.18 1.29 -3.12
CA VAL A 119 -10.89 0.41 -2.17
C VAL A 119 -12.40 0.51 -2.35
N GLY A 120 -12.91 1.65 -2.79
CA GLY A 120 -14.34 1.86 -3.08
C GLY A 120 -15.17 2.24 -1.85
N VAL A 121 -14.57 2.45 -0.69
CA VAL A 121 -15.21 2.98 0.53
C VAL A 121 -14.38 4.17 1.01
N PRO A 122 -14.97 5.34 1.26
CA PRO A 122 -14.21 6.52 1.66
C PRO A 122 -13.63 6.35 3.07
N PHE A 123 -12.36 6.73 3.24
CA PHE A 123 -11.71 6.87 4.53
C PHE A 123 -11.83 8.31 5.02
N GLU A 124 -12.03 8.50 6.32
CA GLU A 124 -12.03 9.84 6.93
C GLU A 124 -10.62 10.44 6.96
N VAL A 125 -9.60 9.59 7.07
CA VAL A 125 -8.21 9.99 7.03
C VAL A 125 -7.37 8.96 6.29
N THR A 126 -6.43 9.44 5.47
CA THR A 126 -5.40 8.64 4.83
C THR A 126 -4.05 9.23 5.24
N VAL A 127 -3.29 8.48 6.03
CA VAL A 127 -1.94 8.86 6.46
C VAL A 127 -0.93 8.07 5.63
N THR A 128 -0.07 8.80 4.93
CA THR A 128 1.03 8.22 4.17
C THR A 128 2.35 8.39 4.91
N ALA A 129 3.36 7.61 4.55
CA ALA A 129 4.71 7.81 5.07
C ALA A 129 5.21 9.23 4.76
N GLN A 130 4.90 9.76 3.58
CA GLN A 130 5.27 11.11 3.18
C GLN A 130 4.64 12.16 4.09
N SER A 131 3.33 12.10 4.35
CA SER A 131 2.64 13.05 5.22
C SER A 131 3.09 12.94 6.68
N ALA A 132 3.45 11.76 7.13
CA ALA A 132 3.99 11.53 8.48
C ALA A 132 5.47 11.92 8.61
N GLY A 133 6.22 12.00 7.50
CA GLY A 133 7.67 12.26 7.50
C GLY A 133 8.51 11.06 7.92
N ALA A 134 7.96 9.84 7.85
CA ALA A 134 8.54 8.61 8.39
C ALA A 134 8.93 7.62 7.28
#